data_5867bcf35d4132893b035d72a628b8cf
#
_entry.id   5867bcf35d4132893b035d72a628b8cf
#
_cell.length_a   1.000
_cell.length_b   1.000
_cell.length_c   1.000
_cell.angle_alpha   90.00
_cell.angle_beta   90.00
_cell.angle_gamma   90.00
#
_symmetry.space_group_name_H-M   'P 1'
#
loop_
_entity.id
_entity.type
_entity.pdbx_description
1 polymer ?
#
loop_
_entity_poly.entity_id
_entity_poly.type
_entity_poly.pdbx_seq_one_letter_code
_entity_poly.pdbx_strand_id
1 'polypeptide(L)'
;MSIFYNGKILDQLSFDSDTSTFIIGSEEMSDSFSVEYIPNKEEKEFAFNQYEVIILENKSLDAENDIFLVNEIDLNKGIGWIFPLSTLESNDNDYAEKDFFNQFRYLTHQKLLSSSFFLKKEIIEKKQRFLLSDLFEDDLIILVVSLEALESPLDICSYLPSLANKGYFLKNEHDLKYKCPSDILVNWYRGKKKINIQKATNLVYQTDYSKKLYTNYLKSLDHHLIRFHLIYQIIENHLTDLFNSEFDKILDNYSNDLVTKNNFIESINKVRNERENIRKVLKEIKPNDGTFEKSMLIGLKRDCREFLDQYGVEEKTDLGDLLYDIRNILVHNYREVKDRELILLNDIIFEFEIMINYLMIKNP
;
A
#
# COMPACT_ATOMS: atom_id res chain seq x y z
N MET A 1 -12.72 -4.62 -22.32
CA MET A 1 -13.02 -3.19 -22.05
C MET A 1 -14.48 -2.96 -22.42
N SER A 2 -15.26 -2.26 -21.60
CA SER A 2 -16.63 -1.84 -21.96
C SER A 2 -16.92 -0.54 -21.21
N ILE A 3 -16.88 0.56 -21.92
CA ILE A 3 -17.23 1.88 -21.40
C ILE A 3 -18.66 2.19 -21.83
N PHE A 4 -19.51 2.60 -20.90
CA PHE A 4 -20.88 2.99 -21.20
C PHE A 4 -20.94 4.49 -21.47
N TYR A 5 -21.28 4.87 -22.71
CA TYR A 5 -21.32 6.25 -23.15
C TYR A 5 -22.57 6.46 -24.05
N ASN A 6 -23.37 7.48 -23.76
CA ASN A 6 -24.60 7.81 -24.50
C ASN A 6 -25.55 6.62 -24.73
N GLY A 7 -25.64 5.68 -23.77
CA GLY A 7 -26.49 4.49 -23.87
C GLY A 7 -25.92 3.34 -24.69
N LYS A 8 -24.67 3.43 -25.13
CA LYS A 8 -23.99 2.41 -25.91
C LYS A 8 -22.71 1.95 -25.22
N ILE A 9 -22.31 0.72 -25.52
CA ILE A 9 -21.04 0.14 -25.05
C ILE A 9 -19.96 0.47 -26.07
N LEU A 10 -18.89 1.13 -25.62
CA LEU A 10 -17.68 1.38 -26.38
C LEU A 10 -16.60 0.41 -25.92
N ASP A 11 -15.99 -0.34 -26.83
CA ASP A 11 -15.07 -1.44 -26.53
C ASP A 11 -13.79 -1.43 -27.38
N GLN A 12 -13.70 -0.52 -28.34
CA GLN A 12 -12.53 -0.34 -29.20
C GLN A 12 -11.70 0.85 -28.73
N LEU A 13 -10.40 0.64 -28.58
CA LEU A 13 -9.41 1.69 -28.30
C LEU A 13 -8.43 1.75 -29.45
N SER A 14 -8.26 2.91 -30.04
CA SER A 14 -7.25 3.20 -31.07
C SER A 14 -6.54 4.51 -30.75
N PHE A 15 -5.37 4.72 -31.38
CA PHE A 15 -4.64 5.95 -31.29
C PHE A 15 -4.54 6.59 -32.68
N ASP A 16 -4.89 7.86 -32.77
CA ASP A 16 -4.78 8.67 -33.98
C ASP A 16 -3.55 9.58 -33.87
N SER A 17 -2.53 9.28 -34.65
CA SER A 17 -1.28 10.03 -34.66
C SER A 17 -1.42 11.44 -35.26
N ASP A 18 -2.34 11.62 -36.20
CA ASP A 18 -2.53 12.91 -36.88
C ASP A 18 -3.14 13.96 -35.93
N THR A 19 -4.03 13.52 -35.07
CA THR A 19 -4.68 14.40 -34.06
C THR A 19 -4.07 14.28 -32.67
N SER A 20 -3.11 13.36 -32.46
CA SER A 20 -2.54 13.03 -31.15
C SER A 20 -3.61 12.76 -30.10
N THR A 21 -4.56 11.86 -30.41
CA THR A 21 -5.66 11.50 -29.53
C THR A 21 -5.86 10.00 -29.46
N PHE A 22 -6.26 9.53 -28.26
CA PHE A 22 -6.83 8.19 -28.11
C PHE A 22 -8.32 8.25 -28.44
N ILE A 23 -8.79 7.35 -29.30
CA ILE A 23 -10.20 7.25 -29.70
C ILE A 23 -10.81 6.01 -29.05
N ILE A 24 -11.92 6.20 -28.35
CA ILE A 24 -12.72 5.13 -27.76
C ILE A 24 -14.04 5.10 -28.50
N GLY A 25 -14.35 3.97 -29.15
CA GLY A 25 -15.52 3.83 -30.00
C GLY A 25 -16.19 2.47 -29.92
N SER A 26 -17.33 2.37 -30.58
CA SER A 26 -17.99 1.10 -30.87
C SER A 26 -17.31 0.42 -32.07
N GLU A 27 -17.60 -0.86 -32.28
CA GLU A 27 -17.06 -1.67 -33.38
C GLU A 27 -17.31 -1.01 -34.77
N GLU A 28 -18.42 -0.29 -34.92
CA GLU A 28 -18.77 0.45 -36.13
C GLU A 28 -18.25 1.90 -36.15
N MET A 29 -17.57 2.35 -35.09
CA MET A 29 -17.10 3.73 -34.89
C MET A 29 -18.18 4.83 -35.06
N SER A 30 -19.46 4.43 -35.06
CA SER A 30 -20.58 5.36 -35.19
C SER A 30 -20.77 6.26 -34.00
N ASP A 31 -20.34 5.78 -32.82
CA ASP A 31 -20.29 6.54 -31.58
C ASP A 31 -18.90 6.42 -30.99
N SER A 32 -18.26 7.53 -30.78
CA SER A 32 -16.92 7.59 -30.25
C SER A 32 -16.69 8.90 -29.52
N PHE A 33 -15.70 8.90 -28.63
CA PHE A 33 -15.10 10.12 -28.07
C PHE A 33 -13.58 10.02 -28.11
N SER A 34 -12.91 11.16 -28.06
CA SER A 34 -11.47 11.24 -28.05
C SER A 34 -10.92 11.72 -26.70
N VAL A 35 -9.75 11.23 -26.34
CA VAL A 35 -8.99 11.66 -25.15
C VAL A 35 -7.69 12.30 -25.63
N GLU A 36 -7.44 13.50 -25.18
CA GLU A 36 -6.25 14.26 -25.56
C GLU A 36 -4.97 13.58 -25.07
N TYR A 37 -4.01 13.51 -25.96
CA TYR A 37 -2.64 13.09 -25.65
C TYR A 37 -1.70 14.28 -25.93
N ILE A 38 -1.18 14.87 -24.86
CA ILE A 38 -0.50 16.18 -24.93
C ILE A 38 0.85 16.14 -25.67
N PRO A 39 1.68 15.09 -25.62
CA PRO A 39 2.91 15.07 -26.41
C PRO A 39 2.62 14.97 -27.91
N ASN A 40 2.82 16.08 -28.61
CA ASN A 40 2.65 16.14 -30.07
C ASN A 40 3.96 15.69 -30.77
N LYS A 41 4.44 14.46 -30.47
CA LYS A 41 5.64 13.89 -31.10
C LYS A 41 5.28 12.59 -31.80
N GLU A 42 5.87 12.42 -33.03
CA GLU A 42 5.77 11.19 -33.83
C GLU A 42 6.00 9.94 -32.97
N GLU A 43 5.11 8.96 -33.13
CA GLU A 43 5.23 7.65 -32.50
C GLU A 43 6.54 6.99 -32.89
N LYS A 44 7.42 6.84 -31.90
CA LYS A 44 8.38 5.73 -31.93
C LYS A 44 7.63 4.51 -31.39
N GLU A 45 7.78 3.36 -32.02
CA GLU A 45 7.31 2.08 -31.49
C GLU A 45 7.80 1.93 -30.05
N PHE A 46 6.90 2.15 -29.10
CA PHE A 46 7.20 1.98 -27.69
C PHE A 46 7.22 0.49 -27.35
N ALA A 47 8.22 0.05 -26.63
CA ALA A 47 8.36 -1.34 -26.24
C ALA A 47 7.42 -1.66 -25.05
N PHE A 48 6.18 -1.96 -25.37
CA PHE A 48 5.11 -2.26 -24.38
C PHE A 48 5.46 -3.38 -23.40
N ASN A 49 6.28 -4.33 -23.81
CA ASN A 49 6.69 -5.47 -23.01
C ASN A 49 7.86 -5.19 -22.04
N GLN A 50 8.42 -3.99 -22.06
CA GLN A 50 9.53 -3.61 -21.18
C GLN A 50 9.08 -2.94 -19.89
N TYR A 51 7.82 -2.52 -19.80
CA TYR A 51 7.29 -1.79 -18.66
C TYR A 51 5.96 -2.36 -18.20
N GLU A 52 5.71 -2.26 -16.92
CA GLU A 52 4.41 -2.51 -16.31
C GLU A 52 3.87 -1.23 -15.70
N VAL A 53 2.60 -0.92 -15.97
CA VAL A 53 1.89 0.23 -15.43
C VAL A 53 0.93 -0.24 -14.35
N ILE A 54 1.12 0.28 -13.15
CA ILE A 54 0.33 -0.04 -11.96
C ILE A 54 -0.38 1.23 -11.52
N ILE A 55 -1.66 1.12 -11.24
CA ILE A 55 -2.49 2.23 -10.77
C ILE A 55 -2.58 2.15 -9.25
N LEU A 56 -2.12 3.21 -8.63
CA LEU A 56 -2.16 3.42 -7.18
C LEU A 56 -3.09 4.57 -6.86
N GLU A 57 -3.35 4.78 -5.58
CA GLU A 57 -3.99 5.98 -5.05
C GLU A 57 -3.15 6.59 -3.95
N ASN A 58 -3.11 7.92 -3.91
CA ASN A 58 -2.58 8.69 -2.82
C ASN A 58 -3.22 10.09 -2.84
N LYS A 59 -4.05 10.40 -1.87
CA LYS A 59 -4.81 11.66 -1.81
C LYS A 59 -3.96 12.91 -1.57
N SER A 60 -2.67 12.75 -1.40
CA SER A 60 -1.77 13.81 -0.98
C SER A 60 -0.83 14.29 -2.07
N LEU A 61 -0.79 13.61 -3.20
CA LEU A 61 0.03 13.98 -4.35
C LEU A 61 -0.88 14.43 -5.49
N ASP A 62 -0.89 15.72 -5.74
CA ASP A 62 -1.66 16.34 -6.81
C ASP A 62 -0.82 17.30 -7.66
N ALA A 63 0.40 17.60 -7.22
CA ALA A 63 1.28 18.53 -7.91
C ALA A 63 1.94 17.87 -9.13
N GLU A 64 1.87 18.55 -10.28
CA GLU A 64 2.44 18.09 -11.55
C GLU A 64 3.92 17.71 -11.49
N ASN A 65 4.65 18.25 -10.52
CA ASN A 65 6.07 18.00 -10.29
C ASN A 65 6.35 16.94 -9.21
N ASP A 66 5.34 16.27 -8.66
CA ASP A 66 5.50 15.18 -7.71
C ASP A 66 5.92 13.88 -8.42
N ILE A 67 7.04 13.95 -9.14
CA ILE A 67 7.61 12.85 -9.93
C ILE A 67 8.80 12.28 -9.16
N PHE A 68 8.72 10.99 -8.79
CA PHE A 68 9.73 10.33 -8.00
C PHE A 68 10.32 9.11 -8.71
N LEU A 69 11.64 9.02 -8.72
CA LEU A 69 12.33 7.79 -9.09
C LEU A 69 12.11 6.74 -7.98
N VAL A 70 11.65 5.57 -8.34
CA VAL A 70 11.49 4.44 -7.44
C VAL A 70 12.75 3.59 -7.44
N ASN A 71 13.41 3.54 -6.28
CA ASN A 71 14.56 2.67 -6.05
C ASN A 71 14.14 1.44 -5.25
N GLU A 72 14.57 0.28 -5.68
CA GLU A 72 14.51 -0.95 -4.92
C GLU A 72 15.80 -1.09 -4.08
N ILE A 73 15.64 -1.22 -2.75
CA ILE A 73 16.77 -1.15 -1.81
C ILE A 73 17.70 -2.35 -1.96
N ASP A 74 17.15 -3.55 -2.02
CA ASP A 74 17.94 -4.80 -2.03
C ASP A 74 18.73 -4.95 -3.34
N LEU A 75 18.16 -4.48 -4.47
CA LEU A 75 18.85 -4.43 -5.76
C LEU A 75 19.77 -3.21 -5.89
N ASN A 76 19.66 -2.23 -4.98
CA ASN A 76 20.33 -0.93 -5.06
C ASN A 76 20.19 -0.27 -6.43
N LYS A 77 18.99 -0.32 -7.02
CA LYS A 77 18.72 0.06 -8.41
C LYS A 77 17.42 0.84 -8.54
N GLY A 78 17.40 1.83 -9.42
CA GLY A 78 16.16 2.47 -9.88
C GLY A 78 15.37 1.50 -10.75
N ILE A 79 14.12 1.22 -10.35
CA ILE A 79 13.27 0.25 -11.03
C ILE A 79 12.09 0.88 -11.77
N GLY A 80 11.79 2.14 -11.51
CA GLY A 80 10.61 2.77 -12.11
C GLY A 80 10.41 4.20 -11.65
N TRP A 81 9.22 4.72 -11.95
CA TRP A 81 8.83 6.08 -11.64
C TRP A 81 7.41 6.10 -11.11
N ILE A 82 7.17 7.00 -10.14
CA ILE A 82 5.85 7.26 -9.57
C ILE A 82 5.50 8.73 -9.76
N PHE A 83 4.27 9.01 -10.20
CA PHE A 83 3.80 10.35 -10.48
C PHE A 83 2.26 10.44 -10.46
N PRO A 84 1.65 11.60 -10.16
CA PRO A 84 0.22 11.77 -10.20
C PRO A 84 -0.34 11.84 -11.63
N LEU A 85 -1.64 11.60 -11.77
CA LEU A 85 -2.33 11.66 -13.05
C LEU A 85 -2.17 13.03 -13.75
N SER A 86 -2.21 14.12 -12.98
CA SER A 86 -2.06 15.50 -13.47
C SER A 86 -0.77 15.73 -14.25
N THR A 87 0.30 15.01 -13.92
CA THR A 87 1.59 15.07 -14.63
C THR A 87 1.49 14.65 -16.11
N LEU A 88 0.52 13.78 -16.43
CA LEU A 88 0.32 13.31 -17.81
C LEU A 88 -0.28 14.37 -18.73
N GLU A 89 -0.97 15.34 -18.15
CA GLU A 89 -1.69 16.41 -18.84
C GLU A 89 -0.94 17.73 -18.88
N SER A 90 0.27 17.78 -18.30
CA SER A 90 1.09 18.99 -18.25
C SER A 90 2.40 18.82 -18.98
N ASN A 91 2.83 19.90 -19.62
CA ASN A 91 4.18 20.04 -20.19
C ASN A 91 5.12 20.87 -19.29
N ASP A 92 4.64 21.33 -18.13
CA ASP A 92 5.39 22.23 -17.26
C ASP A 92 6.25 21.51 -16.21
N ASN A 93 6.34 20.16 -16.29
CA ASN A 93 7.16 19.37 -15.37
C ASN A 93 8.59 19.14 -15.91
N ASP A 94 9.53 18.87 -15.00
CA ASP A 94 10.96 18.68 -15.27
C ASP A 94 11.29 17.57 -16.30
N TYR A 95 10.34 16.68 -16.59
CA TYR A 95 10.50 15.49 -17.43
C TYR A 95 9.65 15.53 -18.72
N ALA A 96 8.86 16.58 -18.92
CA ALA A 96 7.89 16.66 -20.00
C ALA A 96 8.48 16.38 -21.41
N GLU A 97 9.72 16.83 -21.65
CA GLU A 97 10.40 16.67 -22.94
C GLU A 97 11.27 15.39 -23.03
N LYS A 98 11.32 14.56 -21.97
CA LYS A 98 12.14 13.35 -21.98
C LYS A 98 11.44 12.21 -22.72
N ASP A 99 12.15 11.56 -23.64
CA ASP A 99 11.61 10.47 -24.45
C ASP A 99 11.02 9.33 -23.58
N PHE A 100 11.70 8.95 -22.49
CA PHE A 100 11.21 7.91 -21.59
C PHE A 100 9.89 8.32 -20.92
N PHE A 101 9.72 9.61 -20.58
CA PHE A 101 8.49 10.08 -19.93
C PHE A 101 7.33 10.13 -20.92
N ASN A 102 7.57 10.46 -22.17
CA ASN A 102 6.55 10.38 -23.23
C ASN A 102 6.09 8.93 -23.44
N GLN A 103 7.01 7.96 -23.36
CA GLN A 103 6.66 6.55 -23.38
C GLN A 103 5.77 6.17 -22.19
N PHE A 104 6.08 6.64 -20.99
CA PHE A 104 5.25 6.40 -19.80
C PHE A 104 3.87 7.01 -19.93
N ARG A 105 3.76 8.23 -20.46
CA ARG A 105 2.48 8.87 -20.77
C ARG A 105 1.63 7.99 -21.68
N TYR A 106 2.19 7.53 -22.79
CA TYR A 106 1.49 6.70 -23.76
C TYR A 106 1.02 5.37 -23.14
N LEU A 107 1.90 4.65 -22.47
CA LEU A 107 1.58 3.38 -21.80
C LEU A 107 0.48 3.56 -20.74
N THR A 108 0.52 4.66 -20.01
CA THR A 108 -0.49 4.96 -18.97
C THR A 108 -1.84 5.29 -19.58
N HIS A 109 -1.90 6.11 -20.63
CA HIS A 109 -3.15 6.37 -21.36
C HIS A 109 -3.76 5.05 -21.85
N GLN A 110 -2.97 4.23 -22.51
CA GLN A 110 -3.42 2.93 -22.98
C GLN A 110 -3.93 2.04 -21.84
N LYS A 111 -3.22 1.98 -20.72
CA LYS A 111 -3.62 1.18 -19.56
C LYS A 111 -4.93 1.68 -18.94
N LEU A 112 -5.04 2.97 -18.70
CA LEU A 112 -6.24 3.56 -18.09
C LEU A 112 -7.44 3.43 -19.03
N LEU A 113 -7.29 3.78 -20.31
CA LEU A 113 -8.37 3.76 -21.26
C LEU A 113 -8.79 2.35 -21.69
N SER A 114 -7.92 1.35 -21.53
CA SER A 114 -8.28 -0.06 -21.74
C SER A 114 -9.00 -0.68 -20.53
N SER A 115 -9.09 0.02 -19.40
CA SER A 115 -9.75 -0.44 -18.18
C SER A 115 -10.94 0.44 -17.84
N SER A 116 -12.14 -0.12 -17.81
CA SER A 116 -13.35 0.60 -17.39
C SER A 116 -13.45 0.83 -15.87
N PHE A 117 -12.56 0.22 -15.07
CA PHE A 117 -12.68 0.17 -13.62
C PHE A 117 -12.35 1.50 -12.92
N PHE A 118 -11.49 2.31 -13.54
CA PHE A 118 -11.00 3.54 -12.93
C PHE A 118 -11.80 4.78 -13.34
N LEU A 119 -12.80 4.63 -14.21
CA LEU A 119 -13.61 5.73 -14.71
C LEU A 119 -14.51 6.32 -13.64
N LYS A 120 -14.64 7.64 -13.61
CA LYS A 120 -15.71 8.34 -12.89
C LYS A 120 -17.05 7.76 -13.32
N LYS A 121 -17.92 7.44 -12.36
CA LYS A 121 -19.19 6.71 -12.61
C LYS A 121 -20.18 7.43 -13.54
N GLU A 122 -19.98 8.72 -13.79
CA GLU A 122 -20.91 9.54 -14.58
C GLU A 122 -20.14 10.36 -15.62
N ILE A 123 -19.94 9.80 -16.80
CA ILE A 123 -19.59 10.60 -17.99
C ILE A 123 -20.92 11.08 -18.57
N ILE A 124 -21.44 12.19 -18.04
CA ILE A 124 -22.80 12.70 -18.39
C ILE A 124 -22.76 13.72 -19.54
N GLU A 125 -21.58 14.15 -19.98
CA GLU A 125 -21.48 15.23 -20.94
C GLU A 125 -21.46 14.73 -22.38
N LYS A 126 -22.21 15.43 -23.26
CA LYS A 126 -22.14 15.32 -24.73
C LYS A 126 -20.81 15.88 -25.30
N LYS A 127 -19.75 15.81 -24.52
CA LYS A 127 -18.41 16.25 -24.87
C LYS A 127 -17.79 15.18 -25.76
N GLN A 128 -17.23 15.57 -26.88
CA GLN A 128 -16.58 14.62 -27.82
C GLN A 128 -15.07 14.47 -27.57
N ARG A 129 -14.49 15.38 -26.77
CA ARG A 129 -13.06 15.41 -26.48
C ARG A 129 -12.85 15.64 -24.98
N PHE A 130 -12.08 14.75 -24.36
CA PHE A 130 -11.85 14.70 -22.93
C PHE A 130 -10.35 14.77 -22.62
N LEU A 131 -10.04 15.24 -21.42
CA LEU A 131 -8.76 15.00 -20.74
C LEU A 131 -8.88 13.75 -19.88
N LEU A 132 -7.76 13.19 -19.43
CA LEU A 132 -7.79 12.08 -18.45
C LEU A 132 -8.46 12.49 -17.14
N SER A 133 -8.21 13.72 -16.67
CA SER A 133 -8.83 14.31 -15.48
C SER A 133 -10.35 14.48 -15.57
N ASP A 134 -10.91 14.57 -16.77
CA ASP A 134 -12.36 14.54 -16.97
C ASP A 134 -12.93 13.13 -16.69
N LEU A 135 -12.15 12.08 -16.96
CA LEU A 135 -12.59 10.69 -16.94
C LEU A 135 -12.22 9.94 -15.65
N PHE A 136 -11.11 10.32 -15.02
CA PHE A 136 -10.53 9.61 -13.87
C PHE A 136 -10.46 10.51 -12.64
N GLU A 137 -10.43 9.89 -11.46
CA GLU A 137 -10.31 10.60 -10.18
C GLU A 137 -8.91 11.24 -10.06
N ASP A 138 -8.84 12.40 -9.39
CA ASP A 138 -7.61 13.19 -9.27
C ASP A 138 -6.59 12.56 -8.29
N ASP A 139 -7.02 11.57 -7.48
CA ASP A 139 -6.18 10.85 -6.53
C ASP A 139 -5.41 9.66 -7.14
N LEU A 140 -5.52 9.47 -8.45
CA LEU A 140 -4.79 8.42 -9.13
C LEU A 140 -3.30 8.73 -9.23
N ILE A 141 -2.52 7.77 -8.81
CA ILE A 141 -1.07 7.78 -8.89
C ILE A 141 -0.62 6.66 -9.82
N ILE A 142 0.30 6.98 -10.68
CA ILE A 142 0.84 6.05 -11.67
C ILE A 142 2.22 5.57 -11.21
N LEU A 143 2.39 4.26 -11.15
CA LEU A 143 3.71 3.64 -10.99
C LEU A 143 4.04 2.89 -12.29
N VAL A 144 5.09 3.34 -12.96
CA VAL A 144 5.65 2.66 -14.14
C VAL A 144 6.92 1.95 -13.72
N VAL A 145 6.97 0.63 -13.88
CA VAL A 145 8.10 -0.21 -13.50
C VAL A 145 8.77 -0.80 -14.75
N SER A 146 10.08 -0.70 -14.82
CA SER A 146 10.88 -1.38 -15.86
C SER A 146 11.06 -2.85 -15.50
N LEU A 147 10.52 -3.75 -16.33
CA LEU A 147 10.64 -5.19 -16.15
C LEU A 147 12.09 -5.67 -16.33
N GLU A 148 12.88 -4.98 -17.18
CA GLU A 148 14.30 -5.25 -17.35
C GLU A 148 15.12 -4.89 -16.10
N ALA A 149 14.66 -3.92 -15.31
CA ALA A 149 15.32 -3.54 -14.09
C ALA A 149 15.13 -4.55 -12.95
N LEU A 150 14.13 -5.42 -13.06
CA LEU A 150 13.84 -6.47 -12.09
C LEU A 150 14.52 -7.78 -12.51
N GLU A 151 15.02 -8.52 -11.55
CA GLU A 151 15.64 -9.85 -11.80
C GLU A 151 14.61 -10.97 -11.99
N SER A 152 13.36 -10.70 -11.66
CA SER A 152 12.23 -11.64 -11.72
C SER A 152 10.95 -10.92 -12.14
N PRO A 153 9.91 -11.63 -12.61
CA PRO A 153 8.62 -11.02 -12.86
C PRO A 153 8.14 -10.18 -11.66
N LEU A 154 7.54 -9.04 -11.95
CA LEU A 154 7.05 -8.14 -10.92
C LEU A 154 5.93 -8.82 -10.11
N ASP A 155 6.16 -9.03 -8.83
CA ASP A 155 5.11 -9.31 -7.85
C ASP A 155 4.84 -8.04 -7.04
N ILE A 156 3.96 -7.18 -7.55
CA ILE A 156 3.61 -5.92 -6.87
C ILE A 156 3.14 -6.15 -5.44
N CYS A 157 2.47 -7.27 -5.17
CA CYS A 157 1.98 -7.58 -3.84
C CYS A 157 3.12 -7.62 -2.81
N SER A 158 4.31 -8.05 -3.20
CA SER A 158 5.46 -8.09 -2.29
C SER A 158 5.98 -6.70 -1.91
N TYR A 159 5.64 -5.66 -2.63
CA TYR A 159 6.04 -4.27 -2.35
C TYR A 159 4.97 -3.45 -1.63
N LEU A 160 3.73 -3.97 -1.51
CA LEU A 160 2.61 -3.21 -0.92
C LEU A 160 2.89 -2.70 0.50
N PRO A 161 3.52 -3.44 1.44
CA PRO A 161 3.85 -2.90 2.75
C PRO A 161 4.80 -1.69 2.67
N SER A 162 5.78 -1.74 1.78
CA SER A 162 6.72 -0.64 1.57
C SER A 162 6.05 0.57 0.91
N LEU A 163 5.18 0.36 -0.06
CA LEU A 163 4.39 1.40 -0.70
C LEU A 163 3.39 2.03 0.28
N ALA A 164 2.71 1.23 1.09
CA ALA A 164 1.78 1.69 2.12
C ALA A 164 2.48 2.61 3.14
N ASN A 165 3.73 2.32 3.53
CA ASN A 165 4.54 3.21 4.38
C ASN A 165 4.86 4.56 3.73
N LYS A 166 4.65 4.70 2.42
CA LYS A 166 4.80 5.95 1.67
C LYS A 166 3.46 6.59 1.33
N GLY A 167 2.35 5.98 1.78
CA GLY A 167 0.99 6.43 1.51
C GLY A 167 0.44 6.00 0.14
N TYR A 168 1.09 5.06 -0.54
CA TYR A 168 0.62 4.54 -1.82
C TYR A 168 -0.10 3.22 -1.64
N PHE A 169 -1.33 3.16 -2.13
CA PHE A 169 -2.18 1.97 -2.06
C PHE A 169 -2.59 1.53 -3.48
N LEU A 170 -2.71 0.24 -3.69
CA LEU A 170 -3.12 -0.29 -5.00
C LEU A 170 -4.59 0.10 -5.28
N LYS A 171 -4.89 0.74 -6.40
CA LYS A 171 -6.26 1.05 -6.81
C LYS A 171 -6.96 -0.21 -7.34
N ASN A 172 -8.14 -0.52 -6.79
CA ASN A 172 -8.94 -1.68 -7.16
C ASN A 172 -10.37 -1.28 -7.55
N GLU A 173 -11.08 -2.22 -8.18
CA GLU A 173 -12.46 -2.05 -8.68
C GLU A 173 -13.50 -1.72 -7.60
N HIS A 174 -13.25 -2.08 -6.36
CA HIS A 174 -14.21 -2.02 -5.25
C HIS A 174 -13.84 -0.99 -4.18
N ASP A 175 -13.14 0.07 -4.56
CA ASP A 175 -12.64 1.04 -3.59
C ASP A 175 -13.76 1.82 -2.89
N LEU A 176 -13.93 1.51 -1.62
CA LEU A 176 -14.59 2.38 -0.67
C LEU A 176 -13.61 3.51 -0.31
N LYS A 177 -14.11 4.75 -0.20
CA LYS A 177 -13.28 5.93 0.10
C LYS A 177 -12.56 5.75 1.44
N TYR A 178 -11.28 5.46 1.39
CA TYR A 178 -10.42 5.38 2.55
C TYR A 178 -9.84 6.76 2.90
N LYS A 179 -9.88 7.12 4.18
CA LYS A 179 -9.18 8.28 4.71
C LYS A 179 -7.84 7.84 5.30
N CYS A 180 -6.80 7.79 4.47
CA CYS A 180 -5.44 7.71 4.98
C CYS A 180 -5.10 9.02 5.71
N PRO A 181 -4.43 9.01 6.86
CA PRO A 181 -3.82 10.20 7.44
C PRO A 181 -2.61 10.64 6.60
N SER A 182 -2.93 11.10 5.41
CA SER A 182 -1.99 11.38 4.32
C SER A 182 -1.07 12.56 4.60
N ASP A 183 -1.53 13.53 5.39
CA ASP A 183 -0.79 14.79 5.60
C ASP A 183 0.57 14.59 6.27
N ILE A 184 0.69 13.60 7.15
CA ILE A 184 1.95 13.27 7.84
C ILE A 184 2.97 12.69 6.86
N LEU A 185 2.53 11.77 6.00
CA LEU A 185 3.39 11.10 5.02
C LEU A 185 3.87 12.08 3.94
N VAL A 186 2.98 12.94 3.45
CA VAL A 186 3.32 13.96 2.45
C VAL A 186 4.42 14.90 2.93
N ASN A 187 4.26 15.42 4.15
CA ASN A 187 5.25 16.35 4.71
C ASN A 187 6.62 15.68 4.84
N TRP A 188 6.67 14.37 5.11
CA TRP A 188 7.93 13.63 5.22
C TRP A 188 8.65 13.43 3.88
N TYR A 189 7.89 13.23 2.79
CA TYR A 189 8.45 12.98 1.45
C TYR A 189 8.58 14.25 0.60
N ARG A 190 8.03 15.37 1.04
CA ARG A 190 8.07 16.64 0.32
C ARG A 190 9.51 17.06 0.02
N GLY A 191 9.78 17.36 -1.26
CA GLY A 191 11.10 17.78 -1.74
C GLY A 191 12.13 16.66 -1.97
N LYS A 192 11.78 15.39 -1.73
CA LYS A 192 12.60 14.25 -2.14
C LYS A 192 12.36 13.97 -3.63
N LYS A 193 13.43 13.58 -4.35
CA LYS A 193 13.33 13.19 -5.77
C LYS A 193 13.27 11.67 -5.95
N LYS A 194 13.40 10.90 -4.86
CA LYS A 194 13.47 9.44 -4.89
C LYS A 194 12.64 8.84 -3.77
N ILE A 195 11.97 7.75 -4.09
CA ILE A 195 11.26 6.89 -3.14
C ILE A 195 11.95 5.54 -3.11
N ASN A 196 12.37 5.14 -1.92
CA ASN A 196 12.97 3.83 -1.71
C ASN A 196 11.88 2.83 -1.31
N ILE A 197 11.78 1.73 -2.03
CA ILE A 197 10.91 0.60 -1.68
C ILE A 197 11.73 -0.67 -1.48
N GLN A 198 11.16 -1.62 -0.76
CA GLN A 198 11.79 -2.90 -0.47
C GLN A 198 10.74 -4.01 -0.47
N LYS A 199 11.13 -5.21 -0.89
CA LYS A 199 10.28 -6.40 -0.82
C LYS A 199 9.97 -6.77 0.63
N ALA A 200 8.73 -7.17 0.88
CA ALA A 200 8.39 -7.88 2.08
C ALA A 200 8.87 -9.33 1.95
N THR A 201 9.82 -9.70 2.80
CA THR A 201 10.48 -11.01 2.75
C THR A 201 9.98 -11.95 3.84
N ASN A 202 9.24 -11.43 4.81
CA ASN A 202 8.69 -12.21 5.90
C ASN A 202 7.68 -13.26 5.39
N LEU A 203 7.81 -14.51 5.85
CA LEU A 203 6.92 -15.61 5.51
C LEU A 203 5.44 -15.29 5.80
N VAL A 204 5.17 -14.52 6.86
CA VAL A 204 3.82 -14.07 7.22
C VAL A 204 3.18 -13.23 6.11
N TYR A 205 3.97 -12.42 5.41
CA TYR A 205 3.45 -11.63 4.29
C TYR A 205 3.10 -12.50 3.07
N GLN A 206 3.74 -13.65 2.92
CA GLN A 206 3.46 -14.58 1.81
C GLN A 206 2.11 -15.30 1.94
N THR A 207 1.43 -15.16 3.09
CA THR A 207 0.11 -15.74 3.30
C THR A 207 -0.96 -15.05 2.45
N ASP A 208 -1.97 -15.79 2.01
CA ASP A 208 -3.13 -15.24 1.28
C ASP A 208 -3.87 -14.18 2.11
N TYR A 209 -3.86 -14.33 3.44
CA TYR A 209 -4.46 -13.35 4.34
C TYR A 209 -3.77 -11.99 4.23
N SER A 210 -2.44 -11.95 4.37
CA SER A 210 -1.68 -10.70 4.30
C SER A 210 -1.83 -10.03 2.94
N LYS A 211 -1.79 -10.78 1.84
CA LYS A 211 -2.04 -10.25 0.50
C LYS A 211 -3.42 -9.61 0.39
N LYS A 212 -4.47 -10.30 0.85
CA LYS A 212 -5.84 -9.76 0.85
C LYS A 212 -6.00 -8.56 1.77
N LEU A 213 -5.28 -8.53 2.90
CA LEU A 213 -5.28 -7.39 3.80
C LEU A 213 -4.84 -6.11 3.08
N TYR A 214 -3.70 -6.14 2.37
CA TYR A 214 -3.17 -4.99 1.66
C TYR A 214 -3.91 -4.67 0.36
N THR A 215 -4.39 -5.66 -0.36
CA THR A 215 -5.09 -5.42 -1.62
C THR A 215 -6.54 -4.98 -1.43
N ASN A 216 -7.23 -5.43 -0.36
CA ASN A 216 -8.67 -5.25 -0.23
C ASN A 216 -9.11 -4.60 1.08
N TYR A 217 -8.60 -5.08 2.25
CA TYR A 217 -9.23 -4.76 3.52
C TYR A 217 -8.77 -3.43 4.14
N LEU A 218 -7.47 -3.14 4.15
CA LEU A 218 -6.95 -1.91 4.76
C LEU A 218 -7.50 -0.65 4.13
N LYS A 219 -7.89 -0.69 2.88
CA LYS A 219 -8.45 0.43 2.15
C LYS A 219 -9.92 0.69 2.45
N SER A 220 -10.69 -0.38 2.67
CA SER A 220 -12.15 -0.34 2.72
C SER A 220 -12.71 -0.13 4.13
N LEU A 221 -11.89 -0.12 5.16
CA LEU A 221 -12.33 -0.15 6.55
C LEU A 221 -12.02 1.15 7.29
N ASP A 222 -13.07 1.93 7.53
CA ASP A 222 -13.02 3.15 8.36
C ASP A 222 -13.23 2.85 9.86
N HIS A 223 -13.64 1.63 10.22
CA HIS A 223 -13.99 1.32 11.58
C HIS A 223 -12.75 0.94 12.41
N HIS A 224 -12.40 1.75 13.41
CA HIS A 224 -11.20 1.63 14.23
C HIS A 224 -10.97 0.24 14.82
N LEU A 225 -12.00 -0.35 15.44
CA LEU A 225 -11.90 -1.67 16.04
C LEU A 225 -11.54 -2.74 15.00
N ILE A 226 -12.23 -2.73 13.84
CA ILE A 226 -12.02 -3.73 12.80
C ILE A 226 -10.62 -3.55 12.20
N ARG A 227 -10.21 -2.31 11.93
CA ARG A 227 -8.88 -2.02 11.38
C ARG A 227 -7.77 -2.46 12.33
N PHE A 228 -7.87 -2.12 13.62
CA PHE A 228 -6.92 -2.57 14.64
C PHE A 228 -6.80 -4.10 14.65
N HIS A 229 -7.94 -4.81 14.69
CA HIS A 229 -7.93 -6.27 14.69
C HIS A 229 -7.30 -6.89 13.46
N LEU A 230 -7.59 -6.36 12.28
CA LEU A 230 -6.98 -6.88 11.05
C LEU A 230 -5.46 -6.71 11.03
N ILE A 231 -4.96 -5.57 11.49
CA ILE A 231 -3.50 -5.34 11.61
C ILE A 231 -2.92 -6.28 12.68
N TYR A 232 -3.61 -6.43 13.82
CA TYR A 232 -3.16 -7.28 14.91
C TYR A 232 -3.12 -8.77 14.52
N GLN A 233 -3.99 -9.24 13.63
CA GLN A 233 -3.97 -10.60 13.10
C GLN A 233 -2.66 -10.94 12.36
N ILE A 234 -1.94 -9.95 11.86
CA ILE A 234 -0.60 -10.18 11.31
C ILE A 234 0.36 -10.68 12.38
N ILE A 235 0.29 -10.04 13.58
CA ILE A 235 1.07 -10.50 14.74
C ILE A 235 0.63 -11.92 15.13
N GLU A 236 -0.67 -12.17 15.23
CA GLU A 236 -1.21 -13.49 15.59
C GLU A 236 -0.77 -14.59 14.62
N ASN A 237 -0.74 -14.30 13.32
CA ASN A 237 -0.19 -15.24 12.33
C ASN A 237 1.30 -15.51 12.56
N HIS A 238 2.07 -14.46 12.80
CA HIS A 238 3.50 -14.60 13.11
C HIS A 238 3.75 -15.39 14.40
N LEU A 239 2.91 -15.19 15.42
CA LEU A 239 2.95 -15.96 16.66
C LEU A 239 2.62 -17.44 16.43
N THR A 240 1.70 -17.74 15.53
CA THR A 240 1.34 -19.12 15.17
C THR A 240 2.54 -19.85 14.54
N ASP A 241 3.24 -19.21 13.62
CA ASP A 241 4.41 -19.76 12.96
C ASP A 241 5.57 -19.97 13.98
N LEU A 242 5.80 -18.97 14.82
CA LEU A 242 6.78 -19.04 15.90
C LEU A 242 6.45 -20.19 16.87
N PHE A 243 5.18 -20.30 17.28
CA PHE A 243 4.72 -21.38 18.15
C PHE A 243 4.97 -22.74 17.53
N ASN A 244 4.57 -22.95 16.28
CA ASN A 244 4.77 -24.23 15.59
C ASN A 244 6.25 -24.61 15.52
N SER A 245 7.11 -23.66 15.12
CA SER A 245 8.54 -23.88 15.03
C SER A 245 9.20 -24.19 16.39
N GLU A 246 8.83 -23.49 17.46
CA GLU A 246 9.34 -23.76 18.80
C GLU A 246 8.77 -25.08 19.38
N PHE A 247 7.50 -25.36 19.11
CA PHE A 247 6.85 -26.60 19.54
C PHE A 247 7.50 -27.83 18.89
N ASP A 248 7.77 -27.80 17.59
CA ASP A 248 8.44 -28.89 16.88
C ASP A 248 9.81 -29.17 17.48
N LYS A 249 10.60 -28.14 17.79
CA LYS A 249 11.91 -28.29 18.47
C LYS A 249 11.78 -28.90 19.86
N ILE A 250 10.75 -28.49 20.63
CA ILE A 250 10.50 -29.06 21.97
C ILE A 250 10.09 -30.51 21.85
N LEU A 251 9.27 -30.87 20.86
CA LEU A 251 8.83 -32.24 20.59
C LEU A 251 10.00 -33.12 20.17
N ASP A 252 10.86 -32.65 19.28
CA ASP A 252 12.06 -33.35 18.83
C ASP A 252 13.00 -33.61 20.01
N ASN A 253 13.26 -32.64 20.87
CA ASN A 253 14.10 -32.79 22.04
C ASN A 253 13.51 -33.83 23.01
N TYR A 254 12.21 -33.86 23.20
CA TYR A 254 11.55 -34.85 24.05
C TYR A 254 11.58 -36.25 23.43
N SER A 255 11.32 -36.35 22.13
CA SER A 255 11.32 -37.63 21.39
C SER A 255 12.72 -38.30 21.34
N ASN A 256 13.75 -37.47 21.41
CA ASN A 256 15.15 -37.95 21.46
C ASN A 256 15.68 -38.09 22.87
N ASP A 257 14.82 -38.13 23.90
CA ASP A 257 15.16 -38.27 25.32
C ASP A 257 16.17 -37.21 25.85
N LEU A 258 16.22 -36.03 25.19
CA LEU A 258 17.14 -34.96 25.61
C LEU A 258 16.58 -34.13 26.78
N VAL A 259 15.30 -34.22 27.06
CA VAL A 259 14.62 -33.47 28.13
C VAL A 259 13.67 -34.38 28.92
N THR A 260 13.51 -34.09 30.21
CA THR A 260 12.55 -34.81 31.06
C THR A 260 11.11 -34.38 30.76
N LYS A 261 10.13 -35.23 31.15
CA LYS A 261 8.71 -34.90 31.00
C LYS A 261 8.32 -33.55 31.66
N ASN A 262 8.90 -33.25 32.83
CA ASN A 262 8.61 -31.98 33.50
C ASN A 262 9.15 -30.78 32.73
N ASN A 263 10.37 -30.86 32.20
CA ASN A 263 10.94 -29.81 31.37
C ASN A 263 10.19 -29.64 30.06
N PHE A 264 9.69 -30.73 29.46
CA PHE A 264 8.82 -30.68 28.28
C PHE A 264 7.57 -29.89 28.55
N ILE A 265 6.84 -30.21 29.66
CA ILE A 265 5.60 -29.50 30.04
C ILE A 265 5.91 -28.01 30.32
N GLU A 266 6.99 -27.72 31.02
CA GLU A 266 7.39 -26.33 31.31
C GLU A 266 7.69 -25.54 30.02
N SER A 267 8.39 -26.15 29.07
CA SER A 267 8.74 -25.58 27.79
C SER A 267 7.47 -25.26 26.97
N ILE A 268 6.50 -26.19 26.91
CA ILE A 268 5.21 -25.95 26.25
C ILE A 268 4.47 -24.76 26.90
N ASN A 269 4.44 -24.70 28.23
CA ASN A 269 3.77 -23.59 28.92
C ASN A 269 4.42 -22.23 28.62
N LYS A 270 5.75 -22.18 28.47
CA LYS A 270 6.46 -20.96 28.07
C LYS A 270 6.08 -20.52 26.64
N VAL A 271 6.05 -21.48 25.69
CA VAL A 271 5.70 -21.17 24.29
C VAL A 271 4.24 -20.78 24.12
N ARG A 272 3.35 -21.21 25.03
CA ARG A 272 1.93 -20.82 25.03
C ARG A 272 1.65 -19.42 25.58
N ASN A 273 2.65 -18.76 26.17
CA ASN A 273 2.46 -17.42 26.73
C ASN A 273 2.38 -16.36 25.61
N GLU A 274 1.15 -16.04 25.18
CA GLU A 274 0.86 -15.09 24.11
C GLU A 274 1.55 -13.74 24.35
N ARG A 275 1.44 -13.18 25.54
CA ARG A 275 2.03 -11.87 25.88
C ARG A 275 3.55 -11.84 25.72
N GLU A 276 4.22 -12.88 26.18
CA GLU A 276 5.68 -13.00 26.05
C GLU A 276 6.11 -13.16 24.58
N ASN A 277 5.33 -13.90 23.82
CA ASN A 277 5.61 -14.09 22.39
C ASN A 277 5.39 -12.80 21.60
N ILE A 278 4.35 -12.02 21.89
CA ILE A 278 4.15 -10.69 21.30
C ILE A 278 5.35 -9.79 21.59
N ARG A 279 5.86 -9.78 22.83
CA ARG A 279 7.07 -9.02 23.17
C ARG A 279 8.26 -9.45 22.31
N LYS A 280 8.46 -10.76 22.10
CA LYS A 280 9.57 -11.28 21.27
C LYS A 280 9.47 -10.76 19.84
N VAL A 281 8.29 -10.88 19.20
CA VAL A 281 8.05 -10.40 17.83
C VAL A 281 8.28 -8.89 17.71
N LEU A 282 7.69 -8.11 18.60
CA LEU A 282 7.78 -6.66 18.49
C LEU A 282 9.14 -6.08 18.92
N LYS A 283 10.00 -6.84 19.62
CA LYS A 283 11.40 -6.47 19.86
C LYS A 283 12.25 -6.43 18.59
N GLU A 284 11.81 -7.07 17.52
CA GLU A 284 12.48 -7.02 16.21
C GLU A 284 12.30 -5.66 15.53
N ILE A 285 11.29 -4.86 15.94
CA ILE A 285 11.05 -3.51 15.44
C ILE A 285 12.09 -2.56 16.00
N LYS A 286 13.16 -2.34 15.25
CA LYS A 286 14.29 -1.47 15.63
C LYS A 286 14.63 -0.50 14.50
N PRO A 287 13.79 0.49 14.22
CA PRO A 287 14.09 1.48 13.20
C PRO A 287 15.27 2.36 13.63
N ASN A 288 16.06 2.80 12.64
CA ASN A 288 17.23 3.63 12.87
C ASN A 288 16.82 5.03 13.38
N ASP A 289 17.67 5.65 14.19
CA ASP A 289 17.44 7.00 14.67
C ASP A 289 17.38 8.00 13.50
N GLY A 290 16.51 9.00 13.62
CA GLY A 290 16.28 10.02 12.58
C GLY A 290 15.45 9.56 11.40
N THR A 291 14.95 8.31 11.38
CA THR A 291 14.01 7.83 10.34
C THR A 291 12.57 8.14 10.70
N PHE A 292 11.71 8.12 9.69
CA PHE A 292 10.26 8.27 9.86
C PHE A 292 9.70 7.16 10.77
N GLU A 293 10.09 5.93 10.52
CA GLU A 293 9.66 4.76 11.29
C GLU A 293 10.06 4.88 12.77
N LYS A 294 11.22 5.49 13.06
CA LYS A 294 11.62 5.75 14.47
C LYS A 294 10.71 6.76 15.14
N SER A 295 10.33 7.82 14.44
CA SER A 295 9.38 8.81 14.95
C SER A 295 8.02 8.18 15.23
N MET A 296 7.53 7.32 14.33
CA MET A 296 6.27 6.58 14.50
C MET A 296 6.32 5.61 15.69
N LEU A 297 7.44 4.90 15.88
CA LEU A 297 7.60 4.02 17.05
C LEU A 297 7.55 4.79 18.39
N ILE A 298 8.14 5.98 18.43
CA ILE A 298 8.11 6.84 19.62
C ILE A 298 6.68 7.35 19.86
N GLY A 299 6.00 7.82 18.81
CA GLY A 299 4.60 8.22 18.85
C GLY A 299 3.71 7.10 19.37
N LEU A 300 3.77 5.94 18.73
CA LEU A 300 2.98 4.75 19.10
C LEU A 300 3.10 4.41 20.60
N LYS A 301 4.32 4.42 21.14
CA LYS A 301 4.51 4.13 22.56
C LYS A 301 3.92 5.20 23.48
N ARG A 302 3.99 6.47 23.08
CA ARG A 302 3.40 7.59 23.81
C ARG A 302 1.87 7.48 23.81
N ASP A 303 1.29 7.31 22.63
CA ASP A 303 -0.15 7.34 22.42
C ASP A 303 -0.82 6.10 23.00
N CYS A 304 -0.16 4.94 22.95
CA CYS A 304 -0.59 3.74 23.67
C CYS A 304 -0.64 3.95 25.18
N ARG A 305 0.36 4.60 25.79
CA ARG A 305 0.34 4.89 27.25
C ARG A 305 -0.77 5.85 27.58
N GLU A 306 -0.91 6.96 26.85
CA GLU A 306 -1.97 7.93 27.06
C GLU A 306 -3.36 7.30 26.96
N PHE A 307 -3.57 6.37 26.02
CA PHE A 307 -4.82 5.61 25.92
C PHE A 307 -5.04 4.70 27.12
N LEU A 308 -4.03 3.94 27.53
CA LEU A 308 -4.12 2.98 28.64
C LEU A 308 -4.30 3.66 30.02
N ASP A 309 -3.68 4.83 30.21
CA ASP A 309 -3.84 5.64 31.43
C ASP A 309 -5.31 6.01 31.69
N GLN A 310 -6.10 6.22 30.63
CA GLN A 310 -7.52 6.53 30.76
C GLN A 310 -8.36 5.34 31.32
N TYR A 311 -7.82 4.12 31.21
CA TYR A 311 -8.42 2.89 31.73
C TYR A 311 -7.78 2.41 33.05
N GLY A 312 -6.87 3.22 33.62
CA GLY A 312 -6.21 2.88 34.88
C GLY A 312 -5.25 1.70 34.78
N VAL A 313 -4.74 1.42 33.58
CA VAL A 313 -3.75 0.35 33.38
C VAL A 313 -2.39 0.82 33.88
N GLU A 314 -1.70 -0.03 34.66
CA GLU A 314 -0.37 0.27 35.19
C GLU A 314 0.63 0.62 34.07
N GLU A 315 1.50 1.60 34.30
CA GLU A 315 2.46 2.11 33.32
C GLU A 315 3.40 1.00 32.80
N LYS A 316 3.50 0.88 31.50
CA LYS A 316 4.35 -0.07 30.78
C LYS A 316 5.22 0.62 29.74
N THR A 317 6.37 0.04 29.46
CA THR A 317 7.35 0.59 28.51
C THR A 317 7.57 -0.29 27.29
N ASP A 318 7.25 -1.59 27.39
CA ASP A 318 7.40 -2.53 26.29
C ASP A 318 6.23 -2.42 25.32
N LEU A 319 6.52 -2.31 24.02
CA LEU A 319 5.49 -2.15 22.98
C LEU A 319 4.52 -3.33 22.93
N GLY A 320 5.05 -4.55 23.15
CA GLY A 320 4.21 -5.75 23.14
C GLY A 320 3.18 -5.74 24.27
N ASP A 321 3.57 -5.26 25.46
CA ASP A 321 2.64 -5.11 26.57
C ASP A 321 1.55 -4.06 26.29
N LEU A 322 1.97 -2.92 25.74
CA LEU A 322 1.06 -1.83 25.43
C LEU A 322 -0.01 -2.27 24.42
N LEU A 323 0.41 -2.86 23.30
CA LEU A 323 -0.52 -3.32 22.26
C LEU A 323 -1.39 -4.50 22.72
N TYR A 324 -0.85 -5.41 23.55
CA TYR A 324 -1.64 -6.48 24.13
C TYR A 324 -2.77 -5.95 25.04
N ASP A 325 -2.48 -4.95 25.88
CA ASP A 325 -3.48 -4.36 26.76
C ASP A 325 -4.54 -3.54 25.99
N ILE A 326 -4.12 -2.79 24.96
CA ILE A 326 -5.07 -2.11 24.05
C ILE A 326 -5.99 -3.12 23.38
N ARG A 327 -5.42 -4.20 22.82
CA ARG A 327 -6.24 -5.27 22.21
C ARG A 327 -7.27 -5.82 23.19
N ASN A 328 -6.90 -6.04 24.44
CA ASN A 328 -7.82 -6.55 25.45
C ASN A 328 -8.93 -5.55 25.77
N ILE A 329 -8.64 -4.25 25.86
CA ILE A 329 -9.67 -3.21 26.03
C ILE A 329 -10.60 -3.20 24.82
N LEU A 330 -10.07 -3.21 23.60
CA LEU A 330 -10.86 -3.17 22.38
C LEU A 330 -11.72 -4.42 22.18
N VAL A 331 -11.27 -5.60 22.62
CA VAL A 331 -12.05 -6.83 22.52
C VAL A 331 -13.16 -6.90 23.58
N HIS A 332 -12.86 -6.51 24.81
CA HIS A 332 -13.76 -6.73 25.93
C HIS A 332 -14.58 -5.50 26.32
N ASN A 333 -14.04 -4.30 26.12
CA ASN A 333 -14.59 -3.05 26.65
C ASN A 333 -14.79 -1.97 25.57
N TYR A 334 -14.81 -2.31 24.28
CA TYR A 334 -14.94 -1.31 23.19
C TYR A 334 -16.12 -0.36 23.35
N ARG A 335 -17.25 -0.83 23.87
CA ARG A 335 -18.44 -0.01 24.16
C ARG A 335 -18.20 1.11 25.19
N GLU A 336 -17.10 1.02 25.94
CA GLU A 336 -16.72 2.01 26.96
C GLU A 336 -15.75 3.07 26.40
N VAL A 337 -15.25 2.87 25.18
CA VAL A 337 -14.36 3.82 24.48
C VAL A 337 -15.16 5.04 24.07
N LYS A 338 -14.74 6.23 24.53
CA LYS A 338 -15.42 7.50 24.29
C LYS A 338 -14.97 8.12 22.98
N ASP A 339 -15.78 8.98 22.38
CA ASP A 339 -15.48 9.64 21.11
C ASP A 339 -14.11 10.36 21.10
N ARG A 340 -13.74 11.01 22.21
CA ARG A 340 -12.42 11.67 22.34
C ARG A 340 -11.25 10.69 22.29
N GLU A 341 -11.45 9.46 22.72
CA GLU A 341 -10.46 8.39 22.75
C GLU A 341 -10.32 7.72 21.37
N LEU A 342 -11.36 7.85 20.52
CA LEU A 342 -11.31 7.37 19.14
C LEU A 342 -10.31 8.17 18.27
N ILE A 343 -10.08 9.45 18.59
CA ILE A 343 -9.07 10.24 17.89
C ILE A 343 -7.68 9.67 18.19
N LEU A 344 -7.38 9.46 19.48
CA LEU A 344 -6.12 8.86 19.90
C LEU A 344 -5.93 7.44 19.38
N LEU A 345 -7.03 6.66 19.34
CA LEU A 345 -7.01 5.31 18.76
C LEU A 345 -6.71 5.33 17.26
N ASN A 346 -7.13 6.35 16.51
CA ASN A 346 -6.75 6.52 15.12
C ASN A 346 -5.24 6.71 14.94
N ASP A 347 -4.63 7.55 15.77
CA ASP A 347 -3.20 7.79 15.72
C ASP A 347 -2.43 6.50 16.05
N ILE A 348 -2.86 5.78 17.08
CA ILE A 348 -2.32 4.46 17.45
C ILE A 348 -2.42 3.47 16.28
N ILE A 349 -3.56 3.38 15.61
CA ILE A 349 -3.77 2.45 14.49
C ILE A 349 -2.85 2.79 13.34
N PHE A 350 -2.74 4.06 12.99
CA PHE A 350 -1.86 4.52 11.92
C PHE A 350 -0.38 4.21 12.21
N GLU A 351 0.09 4.56 13.39
CA GLU A 351 1.47 4.32 13.80
C GLU A 351 1.77 2.82 13.93
N PHE A 352 0.80 2.04 14.40
CA PHE A 352 0.88 0.59 14.46
C PHE A 352 0.97 -0.05 13.08
N GLU A 353 0.19 0.43 12.11
CA GLU A 353 0.27 -0.02 10.71
C GLU A 353 1.66 0.21 10.12
N ILE A 354 2.24 1.40 10.34
CA ILE A 354 3.61 1.70 9.90
C ILE A 354 4.62 0.72 10.54
N MET A 355 4.45 0.40 11.82
CA MET A 355 5.35 -0.54 12.51
C MET A 355 5.22 -1.97 12.02
N ILE A 356 4.01 -2.42 11.70
CA ILE A 356 3.78 -3.75 11.11
C ILE A 356 4.34 -3.83 9.69
N ASN A 357 4.15 -2.79 8.89
CA ASN A 357 4.76 -2.71 7.56
C ASN A 357 6.29 -2.77 7.64
N TYR A 358 6.88 -2.07 8.62
CA TYR A 358 8.31 -2.13 8.89
C TYR A 358 8.77 -3.54 9.27
N LEU A 359 8.02 -4.24 10.13
CA LEU A 359 8.32 -5.62 10.52
C LEU A 359 8.30 -6.57 9.31
N MET A 360 7.37 -6.37 8.38
CA MET A 360 7.27 -7.21 7.18
C MET A 360 8.39 -6.99 6.17
N ILE A 361 8.88 -5.77 6.08
CA ILE A 361 9.93 -5.39 5.13
C ILE A 361 11.31 -5.81 5.65
N LYS A 362 11.59 -5.54 6.93
CA LYS A 362 12.85 -5.95 7.56
C LYS A 362 12.74 -7.38 8.03
N ASN A 363 13.36 -8.26 7.27
CA ASN A 363 13.65 -9.59 7.76
C ASN A 363 14.92 -9.56 8.63
N PRO A 364 14.94 -10.30 9.74
CA PRO A 364 16.14 -10.45 10.55
C PRO A 364 17.25 -11.19 9.81
#